data_1c5d3a35e65e316fa5ad062cbfea363f
#
_entry.id   1c5d3a35e65e316fa5ad062cbfea363f
#
_cell.length_a   1.000
_cell.length_b   1.000
_cell.length_c   1.000
_cell.angle_alpha   90.00
_cell.angle_beta   90.00
_cell.angle_gamma   90.00
#
_symmetry.space_group_name_H-M   'P 1'
#
loop_
_entity.id
_entity.type
_entity.pdbx_description
1 polymer ?
#
loop_
_entity_poly.entity_id
_entity_poly.type
_entity_poly.pdbx_seq_one_letter_code
_entity_poly.pdbx_strand_id
1 'polypeptide(L)'
;RSSDLFYTMLYSHPAVEAITWWDFSDRAAWQRAPAGFLRKDMSPKPAYEVLHRLIKEKWWTRTTVRTDAEGKATFRGTLGQYRITVTAAGRTAEPQTLELRRERANQIRVRTAR
;
A
#
# COMPACT_ATOMS: atom_id res chain seq x y z
N ARG A 1 -13.03 3.66 15.03
CA ARG A 1 -13.97 2.95 14.11
C ARG A 1 -14.45 3.82 12.95
N SER A 2 -14.87 5.09 13.18
CA SER A 2 -15.37 5.97 12.10
C SER A 2 -14.31 6.34 11.07
N SER A 3 -13.07 6.65 11.49
CA SER A 3 -11.97 6.98 10.58
C SER A 3 -11.54 5.78 9.73
N ASP A 4 -11.51 4.58 10.30
CA ASP A 4 -11.18 3.34 9.59
C ASP A 4 -12.18 3.07 8.47
N LEU A 5 -13.48 3.16 8.76
CA LEU A 5 -14.54 2.98 7.79
C LEU A 5 -14.48 4.05 6.68
N PHE A 6 -14.30 5.31 7.04
CA PHE A 6 -14.22 6.43 6.11
C PHE A 6 -13.10 6.25 5.09
N TYR A 7 -11.87 6.01 5.55
CA TYR A 7 -10.74 5.82 4.65
C TYR A 7 -10.85 4.54 3.82
N THR A 8 -11.37 3.45 4.41
CA THR A 8 -11.55 2.19 3.68
C THR A 8 -12.59 2.35 2.57
N MET A 9 -13.67 3.05 2.83
CA MET A 9 -14.71 3.34 1.84
C MET A 9 -14.16 4.18 0.68
N LEU A 10 -13.44 5.27 0.96
CA LEU A 10 -12.85 6.10 -0.07
C LEU A 10 -11.80 5.35 -0.89
N TYR A 11 -10.91 4.62 -0.23
CA TYR A 11 -9.87 3.84 -0.89
C TYR A 11 -10.43 2.74 -1.82
N SER A 12 -11.56 2.15 -1.44
CA SER A 12 -12.20 1.10 -2.25
C SER A 12 -13.04 1.64 -3.42
N HIS A 13 -13.37 2.92 -3.42
CA HIS A 13 -14.25 3.50 -4.44
C HIS A 13 -13.50 3.77 -5.74
N PRO A 14 -13.96 3.24 -6.90
CA PRO A 14 -13.21 3.30 -8.16
C PRO A 14 -13.02 4.71 -8.73
N ALA A 15 -13.85 5.68 -8.36
CA ALA A 15 -13.74 7.06 -8.81
C ALA A 15 -12.90 7.95 -7.88
N VAL A 16 -12.37 7.41 -6.77
CA VAL A 16 -11.48 8.15 -5.87
C VAL A 16 -10.04 7.86 -6.24
N GLU A 17 -9.35 8.85 -6.75
CA GLU A 17 -7.94 8.75 -7.16
C GLU A 17 -6.96 9.20 -6.07
N ALA A 18 -7.39 10.12 -5.21
CA ALA A 18 -6.57 10.64 -4.13
C ALA A 18 -7.40 11.07 -2.92
N ILE A 19 -6.79 11.03 -1.75
CA ILE A 19 -7.34 11.57 -0.51
C ILE A 19 -6.34 12.58 0.02
N THR A 20 -6.71 13.86 0.03
CA THR A 20 -5.89 14.94 0.53
C THR A 20 -6.40 15.40 1.89
N TRP A 21 -5.51 15.50 2.85
CA TRP A 21 -5.80 16.05 4.16
C TRP A 21 -5.27 17.47 4.26
N TRP A 22 -6.09 18.41 4.77
CA TRP A 22 -5.73 19.81 4.74
C TRP A 22 -4.62 20.19 5.73
N ASP A 23 -4.79 19.86 7.01
CA ASP A 23 -3.83 20.19 8.05
C ASP A 23 -3.06 18.97 8.53
N PHE A 24 -1.72 19.04 8.56
CA PHE A 24 -0.90 17.96 9.09
C PHE A 24 -0.87 17.97 10.63
N SER A 25 -0.72 19.15 11.24
CA SER A 25 -0.71 19.28 12.71
C SER A 25 -1.49 20.48 13.19
N ASP A 26 -1.99 20.42 14.44
CA ASP A 26 -2.69 21.53 15.08
C ASP A 26 -1.76 22.71 15.41
N ARG A 27 -0.44 22.57 15.25
CA ARG A 27 0.53 23.60 15.58
C ARG A 27 0.37 24.85 14.71
N ALA A 28 0.04 24.66 13.45
CA ALA A 28 -0.14 25.71 12.47
C ALA A 28 -1.44 25.55 11.66
N ALA A 29 -2.43 24.87 12.26
CA ALA A 29 -3.70 24.61 11.60
C ALA A 29 -4.46 25.91 11.32
N TRP A 30 -5.11 25.95 10.17
CA TRP A 30 -5.95 27.06 9.76
C TRP A 30 -7.04 27.36 10.80
N GLN A 31 -7.24 28.63 11.08
CA GLN A 31 -8.16 29.09 12.14
C GLN A 31 -7.92 28.47 13.53
N ARG A 32 -6.72 27.96 13.81
CA ARG A 32 -6.37 27.26 15.04
C ARG A 32 -7.29 26.06 15.36
N ALA A 33 -7.95 25.51 14.34
CA ALA A 33 -8.83 24.37 14.47
C ALA A 33 -8.03 23.09 14.82
N PRO A 34 -8.55 22.18 15.67
CA PRO A 34 -7.87 20.92 15.97
C PRO A 34 -8.09 19.89 14.84
N ALA A 35 -7.79 20.30 13.59
CA ALA A 35 -8.07 19.54 12.38
C ALA A 35 -6.89 18.68 11.88
N GLY A 36 -5.69 18.87 12.44
CA GLY A 36 -4.50 18.12 12.05
C GLY A 36 -4.52 16.65 12.48
N PHE A 37 -3.67 15.84 11.86
CA PHE A 37 -3.37 14.48 12.29
C PHE A 37 -2.57 14.42 13.59
N LEU A 38 -1.71 15.41 13.79
CA LEU A 38 -0.88 15.54 14.98
C LEU A 38 -1.40 16.67 15.88
N ARG A 39 -1.18 16.54 17.16
CA ARG A 39 -1.45 17.60 18.14
C ARG A 39 -0.39 18.72 18.03
N LYS A 40 -0.56 19.78 18.80
CA LYS A 40 0.39 20.92 18.84
C LYS A 40 1.79 20.51 19.27
N ASP A 41 1.92 19.51 20.12
CA ASP A 41 3.18 18.91 20.58
C ASP A 41 3.74 17.85 19.60
N MET A 42 3.14 17.72 18.42
CA MET A 42 3.47 16.73 17.39
C MET A 42 3.15 15.28 17.77
N SER A 43 2.47 15.02 18.87
CA SER A 43 2.02 13.67 19.20
C SER A 43 0.89 13.24 18.26
N PRO A 44 0.84 11.96 17.83
CA PRO A 44 -0.17 11.47 16.90
C PRO A 44 -1.57 11.44 17.54
N LYS A 45 -2.57 11.77 16.74
CA LYS A 45 -3.97 11.55 17.09
C LYS A 45 -4.43 10.16 16.64
N PRO A 46 -5.50 9.60 17.22
CA PRO A 46 -6.03 8.28 16.83
C PRO A 46 -6.31 8.16 15.32
N ALA A 47 -6.74 9.23 14.66
CA ALA A 47 -6.97 9.24 13.22
C ALA A 47 -5.68 9.02 12.40
N TYR A 48 -4.56 9.59 12.83
CA TYR A 48 -3.24 9.33 12.24
C TYR A 48 -2.84 7.86 12.39
N GLU A 49 -2.97 7.32 13.59
CA GLU A 49 -2.60 5.92 13.87
C GLU A 49 -3.42 4.93 13.02
N VAL A 50 -4.72 5.21 12.88
CA VAL A 50 -5.60 4.41 12.02
C VAL A 50 -5.14 4.47 10.57
N LEU A 51 -4.91 5.67 10.03
CA LEU A 51 -4.49 5.83 8.64
C LEU A 51 -3.11 5.23 8.38
N HIS A 52 -2.16 5.43 9.29
CA HIS A 52 -0.83 4.83 9.22
C HIS A 52 -0.90 3.31 9.12
N ARG A 53 -1.69 2.67 9.99
CA ARG A 53 -1.91 1.22 9.95
C ARG A 53 -2.58 0.75 8.67
N LEU A 54 -3.60 1.47 8.18
CA LEU A 54 -4.24 1.15 6.90
C LEU A 54 -3.23 1.16 5.75
N ILE A 55 -2.43 2.22 5.64
CA ILE A 55 -1.48 2.40 4.55
C ILE A 55 -0.29 1.44 4.67
N LYS A 56 0.29 1.31 5.87
CA LYS A 56 1.57 0.60 6.07
C LYS A 56 1.43 -0.89 6.33
N GLU A 57 0.25 -1.33 6.73
CA GLU A 57 0.01 -2.73 7.09
C GLU A 57 -1.10 -3.35 6.22
N LYS A 58 -2.32 -2.81 6.30
CA LYS A 58 -3.51 -3.42 5.69
C LYS A 58 -3.50 -3.34 4.15
N TRP A 59 -3.14 -2.19 3.59
CA TRP A 59 -3.11 -1.96 2.14
C TRP A 59 -1.74 -2.19 1.52
N TRP A 60 -0.73 -2.43 2.33
CA TRP A 60 0.62 -2.73 1.88
C TRP A 60 0.81 -4.23 1.72
N THR A 61 0.75 -4.71 0.50
CA THR A 61 0.97 -6.14 0.24
C THR A 61 2.46 -6.46 0.27
N ARG A 62 2.85 -7.32 1.22
CA ARG A 62 4.15 -7.96 1.28
C ARG A 62 3.92 -9.46 1.48
N THR A 63 4.31 -10.27 0.52
CA THR A 63 4.10 -11.71 0.56
C THR A 63 5.23 -12.45 -0.12
N THR A 64 5.42 -13.70 0.27
CA THR A 64 6.32 -14.65 -0.39
C THR A 64 5.48 -15.83 -0.83
N VAL A 65 5.65 -16.23 -2.08
CA VAL A 65 4.96 -17.38 -2.67
C VAL A 65 6.00 -18.32 -3.28
N ARG A 66 5.68 -19.60 -3.35
CA ARG A 66 6.50 -20.59 -4.06
C ARG A 66 5.88 -20.88 -5.41
N THR A 67 6.73 -21.12 -6.40
CA THR A 67 6.29 -21.60 -7.71
C THR A 67 5.89 -23.07 -7.62
N ASP A 68 4.93 -23.46 -8.46
CA ASP A 68 4.60 -24.84 -8.75
C ASP A 68 5.67 -25.52 -9.62
N ALA A 69 5.38 -26.76 -10.03
CA ALA A 69 6.28 -27.56 -10.87
C ALA A 69 6.53 -26.96 -12.26
N GLU A 70 5.57 -26.16 -12.74
CA GLU A 70 5.61 -25.43 -14.00
C GLU A 70 6.32 -24.06 -13.87
N GLY A 71 6.82 -23.71 -12.68
CA GLY A 71 7.48 -22.45 -12.40
C GLY A 71 6.51 -21.27 -12.27
N LYS A 72 5.22 -21.51 -12.04
CA LYS A 72 4.18 -20.49 -11.90
C LYS A 72 3.86 -20.23 -10.44
N ALA A 73 3.68 -18.98 -10.09
CA ALA A 73 3.19 -18.56 -8.77
C ALA A 73 2.08 -17.52 -8.91
N THR A 74 1.14 -17.53 -7.99
CA THR A 74 0.02 -16.59 -7.95
C THR A 74 -0.05 -15.95 -6.58
N PHE A 75 -0.29 -14.64 -6.55
CA PHE A 75 -0.56 -13.91 -5.31
C PHE A 75 -1.72 -12.93 -5.50
N ARG A 76 -2.30 -12.49 -4.41
CA ARG A 76 -3.30 -11.41 -4.38
C ARG A 76 -2.71 -10.21 -3.68
N GLY A 77 -3.04 -9.01 -4.17
CA GLY A 77 -2.58 -7.77 -3.58
C GLY A 77 -3.49 -6.60 -3.93
N THR A 78 -3.27 -5.48 -3.29
CA THR A 78 -3.91 -4.20 -3.62
C THR A 78 -3.42 -3.70 -4.98
N LEU A 79 -4.20 -2.89 -5.66
CA LEU A 79 -3.76 -2.28 -6.92
C LEU A 79 -2.56 -1.38 -6.69
N GLY A 80 -1.63 -1.33 -7.64
CA GLY A 80 -0.42 -0.53 -7.56
C GLY A 80 0.83 -1.23 -8.07
N GLN A 81 1.99 -0.63 -7.79
CA GLN A 81 3.28 -1.15 -8.24
C GLN A 81 3.90 -2.10 -7.22
N TYR A 82 4.42 -3.21 -7.72
CA TYR A 82 5.08 -4.26 -6.96
C TYR A 82 6.51 -4.45 -7.42
N ARG A 83 7.41 -4.57 -6.49
CA ARG A 83 8.75 -5.09 -6.73
C ARG A 83 8.72 -6.60 -6.53
N ILE A 84 9.00 -7.34 -7.59
CA ILE A 84 9.05 -8.80 -7.60
C ILE A 84 10.50 -9.24 -7.59
N THR A 85 10.88 -10.05 -6.62
CA THR A 85 12.19 -10.68 -6.52
C THR A 85 12.00 -12.19 -6.59
N VAL A 86 12.75 -12.86 -7.45
CA VAL A 86 12.70 -14.32 -7.62
C VAL A 86 14.03 -14.91 -7.22
N THR A 87 13.99 -15.91 -6.32
CA THR A 87 15.16 -16.68 -5.91
C THR A 87 14.97 -18.14 -6.33
N ALA A 88 15.92 -18.69 -7.06
CA ALA A 88 15.95 -20.08 -7.48
C ALA A 88 17.37 -20.64 -7.34
N ALA A 89 17.50 -21.85 -6.79
CA ALA A 89 18.79 -22.52 -6.59
C ALA A 89 19.85 -21.65 -5.88
N GLY A 90 19.43 -20.87 -4.89
CA GLY A 90 20.29 -19.97 -4.11
C GLY A 90 20.70 -18.68 -4.84
N ARG A 91 20.24 -18.46 -6.06
CA ARG A 91 20.48 -17.24 -6.83
C ARG A 91 19.25 -16.37 -6.88
N THR A 92 19.44 -15.08 -6.73
CA THR A 92 18.36 -14.08 -6.81
C THR A 92 18.46 -13.32 -8.12
N ALA A 93 17.37 -13.32 -8.88
CA ALA A 93 17.27 -12.53 -10.11
C ALA A 93 17.13 -11.03 -9.79
N GLU A 94 17.52 -10.20 -10.74
CA GLU A 94 17.28 -8.76 -10.65
C GLU A 94 15.80 -8.46 -10.41
N PRO A 95 15.49 -7.56 -9.45
CA PRO A 95 14.12 -7.21 -9.14
C PRO A 95 13.41 -6.61 -10.35
N GLN A 96 12.18 -7.04 -10.57
CA GLN A 96 11.34 -6.50 -11.63
C GLN A 96 10.12 -5.79 -11.06
N THR A 97 9.59 -4.83 -11.81
CA THR A 97 8.38 -4.10 -11.42
C THR A 97 7.17 -4.69 -12.14
N LEU A 98 6.13 -4.99 -11.36
CA LEU A 98 4.81 -5.38 -11.85
C LEU A 98 3.79 -4.36 -11.36
N GLU A 99 2.98 -3.84 -12.26
CA GLU A 99 1.85 -2.99 -11.90
C GLU A 99 0.55 -3.79 -11.94
N LEU A 100 -0.09 -3.95 -10.77
CA LEU A 100 -1.41 -4.56 -10.67
C LEU A 100 -2.48 -3.52 -11.01
N ARG A 101 -3.27 -3.81 -12.06
CA ARG A 101 -4.41 -3.01 -12.50
C ARG A 101 -5.66 -3.88 -12.59
N ARG A 102 -6.82 -3.26 -12.40
CA ARG A 102 -8.12 -3.98 -12.39
C ARG A 102 -8.49 -4.56 -13.75
N GLU A 103 -8.16 -3.89 -14.84
CA GLU A 103 -8.74 -4.13 -16.17
C GLU A 103 -7.81 -4.88 -17.13
N ARG A 104 -6.73 -5.49 -16.64
CA ARG A 104 -5.80 -6.23 -17.48
C ARG A 104 -5.27 -7.49 -16.81
N ALA A 105 -4.77 -8.41 -17.63
CA ALA A 105 -4.02 -9.55 -17.13
C ALA A 105 -2.71 -9.06 -16.47
N ASN A 106 -2.59 -9.29 -15.18
CA ASN A 106 -1.45 -8.89 -14.37
C ASN A 106 -0.47 -10.06 -14.31
N GLN A 107 0.41 -10.16 -15.30
CA GLN A 107 1.39 -11.23 -15.41
C GLN A 107 2.78 -10.65 -15.68
N ILE A 108 3.80 -11.30 -15.12
CA ILE A 108 5.19 -11.00 -15.37
C ILE A 108 5.96 -12.31 -15.53
N ARG A 109 6.91 -12.33 -16.47
CA ARG A 109 7.82 -13.46 -16.66
C ARG A 109 9.21 -13.05 -16.19
N VAL A 110 9.70 -13.70 -15.16
CA VAL A 110 11.06 -13.48 -14.65
C VAL A 110 11.95 -14.63 -15.12
N ARG A 111 13.09 -14.30 -15.74
CA ARG A 111 14.12 -15.29 -16.09
C ARG A 111 15.18 -15.29 -15.00
N THR A 112 15.44 -16.44 -14.43
CA THR A 112 16.60 -16.66 -13.56
C THR A 112 17.78 -17.06 -14.45
N ALA A 113 18.95 -16.45 -14.23
CA ALA A 113 20.16 -16.87 -14.94
C ALA A 113 20.45 -18.34 -14.59
N ARG A 114 20.81 -19.14 -15.61
CA ARG A 114 21.25 -20.53 -15.45
C ARG A 114 22.61 -20.61 -14.74
#